data_e3af1ac616554e6a90d6de0c52d8ec25
#
_entry.id   e3af1ac616554e6a90d6de0c52d8ec25
#
_cell.length_a   1.000
_cell.length_b   1.000
_cell.length_c   1.000
_cell.angle_alpha   90.00
_cell.angle_beta   90.00
_cell.angle_gamma   90.00
#
_symmetry.space_group_name_H-M   'P 1'
#
loop_
_entity.id
_entity.type
_entity.pdbx_description
1 polymer ?
#
loop_
_entity_poly.entity_id
_entity_poly.type
_entity_poly.pdbx_seq_one_letter_code
_entity_poly.pdbx_strand_id
1 'polypeptide(L)'
;MKPRQLIWLSLWLGLALVSPVYAELAGPLVQEIAKLSGANAAQAQALTSEIEGALRLGVGEQGLSKLVNLAATRNYTASDATQFVQKLAALQRNELPAALVRDKILEGMAKRVPAPAILQVTANWSTALEEAKAALHDMEQKGLSASPAERAALINMGAALQQRYGARQALPTLAQSALESGRIKRSAASLTAAAELAETLLLSGAKPDQALSLPGACLRADYSPKRIQGLQRSVLDQLRQGMAVTDIIAAQQKQFGAAQNPARPPFDVPGQAPGGMPGGMPGGMPGGAPGNGMPGGGAPGSGVPGGGNFGGGAPGMPPGGNFPGR
;
A
#
# COMPACT_ATOMS: atom_id res chain seq x y z
N MET A 1 4.56 53.41 8.26
CA MET A 1 4.64 52.09 7.58
C MET A 1 3.86 51.08 8.42
N LYS A 2 2.93 50.32 7.79
CA LYS A 2 2.14 49.34 8.52
C LYS A 2 3.01 48.13 8.86
N PRO A 3 2.91 47.56 10.08
CA PRO A 3 3.77 46.44 10.53
C PRO A 3 3.80 45.24 9.57
N ARG A 4 2.75 45.03 8.77
CA ARG A 4 2.69 43.99 7.75
C ARG A 4 3.74 44.13 6.62
N GLN A 5 4.22 45.32 6.32
CA GLN A 5 5.21 45.53 5.23
C GLN A 5 6.64 45.20 5.68
N LEU A 6 6.96 45.31 6.97
CA LEU A 6 8.26 44.91 7.50
C LEU A 6 8.47 43.40 7.55
N ILE A 7 7.39 42.61 7.75
CA ILE A 7 7.44 41.17 7.72
C ILE A 7 7.84 40.63 6.33
N TRP A 8 7.37 41.28 5.25
CA TRP A 8 7.70 40.90 3.88
C TRP A 8 9.16 41.14 3.52
N LEU A 9 9.76 42.22 4.02
CA LEU A 9 11.16 42.56 3.70
C LEU A 9 12.14 41.59 4.36
N SER A 10 11.88 41.18 5.60
CA SER A 10 12.74 40.21 6.30
C SER A 10 12.62 38.78 5.76
N LEU A 11 11.45 38.41 5.24
CA LEU A 11 11.25 37.09 4.59
C LEU A 11 12.04 37.01 3.26
N TRP A 12 12.10 38.12 2.49
CA TRP A 12 12.83 38.19 1.22
C TRP A 12 14.35 38.20 1.40
N LEU A 13 14.87 38.77 2.47
CA LEU A 13 16.32 38.84 2.73
C LEU A 13 16.88 37.46 3.15
N GLY A 14 16.08 36.61 3.81
CA GLY A 14 16.47 35.25 4.19
C GLY A 14 16.48 34.27 3.01
N LEU A 15 15.68 34.52 1.96
CA LEU A 15 15.57 33.63 0.80
C LEU A 15 16.73 33.80 -0.22
N ALA A 16 17.51 34.89 -0.16
CA ALA A 16 18.54 35.20 -1.16
C ALA A 16 19.78 34.26 -1.10
N LEU A 17 19.88 33.37 -0.09
CA LEU A 17 20.97 32.38 0.06
C LEU A 17 20.58 30.94 -0.32
N VAL A 18 19.36 30.72 -0.83
CA VAL A 18 18.86 29.41 -1.23
C VAL A 18 19.27 29.12 -2.68
N SER A 19 19.82 27.91 -2.92
CA SER A 19 20.19 27.45 -4.28
C SER A 19 19.05 27.66 -5.27
N PRO A 20 19.32 28.11 -6.51
CA PRO A 20 18.31 28.55 -7.48
C PRO A 20 17.23 27.53 -7.82
N VAL A 21 17.51 26.24 -7.68
CA VAL A 21 16.54 25.16 -7.89
C VAL A 21 15.39 25.17 -6.86
N TYR A 22 15.62 25.69 -5.67
CA TYR A 22 14.61 25.77 -4.60
C TYR A 22 13.87 27.11 -4.55
N ALA A 23 14.43 28.14 -5.16
CA ALA A 23 13.82 29.47 -5.16
C ALA A 23 12.51 29.53 -5.98
N GLU A 24 12.39 28.72 -7.03
CA GLU A 24 11.21 28.65 -7.87
C GLU A 24 10.04 27.90 -7.19
N LEU A 25 10.36 26.93 -6.31
CA LEU A 25 9.42 26.14 -5.53
C LEU A 25 8.88 26.86 -4.29
N ALA A 26 9.65 27.79 -3.74
CA ALA A 26 9.33 28.46 -2.49
C ALA A 26 8.23 29.55 -2.62
N GLY A 27 8.03 30.13 -3.78
CA GLY A 27 7.12 31.27 -3.95
C GLY A 27 5.67 31.00 -3.54
N PRO A 28 4.99 30.00 -4.08
CA PRO A 28 3.61 29.65 -3.72
C PRO A 28 3.47 29.16 -2.28
N LEU A 29 4.41 28.35 -1.82
CA LEU A 29 4.43 27.81 -0.44
C LEU A 29 4.61 28.90 0.61
N VAL A 30 5.48 29.87 0.36
CA VAL A 30 5.70 31.03 1.27
C VAL A 30 4.42 31.85 1.45
N GLN A 31 3.65 32.05 0.37
CA GLN A 31 2.36 32.74 0.47
C GLN A 31 1.34 31.97 1.29
N GLU A 32 1.29 30.66 1.17
CA GLU A 32 0.39 29.81 1.98
C GLU A 32 0.83 29.78 3.44
N ILE A 33 2.12 29.72 3.74
CA ILE A 33 2.67 29.80 5.10
C ILE A 33 2.25 31.11 5.79
N ALA A 34 2.27 32.23 5.06
CA ALA A 34 1.86 33.52 5.61
C ALA A 34 0.35 33.61 5.98
N LYS A 35 -0.47 32.70 5.45
CA LYS A 35 -1.90 32.59 5.78
C LYS A 35 -2.20 31.75 7.03
N LEU A 36 -1.19 31.04 7.55
CA LEU A 36 -1.38 30.17 8.71
C LEU A 36 -1.76 30.98 9.96
N SER A 37 -2.65 30.42 10.76
CA SER A 37 -3.11 31.07 12.00
C SER A 37 -1.94 31.25 12.97
N GLY A 38 -1.83 32.47 13.51
CA GLY A 38 -0.78 32.82 14.49
C GLY A 38 0.65 32.84 13.94
N ALA A 39 0.87 32.78 12.61
CA ALA A 39 2.20 32.83 12.04
C ALA A 39 2.84 34.18 12.27
N ASN A 40 3.94 34.22 13.03
CA ASN A 40 4.89 35.33 13.04
C ASN A 40 6.08 35.02 12.13
N ALA A 41 6.95 36.01 11.87
CA ALA A 41 8.08 35.84 10.95
C ALA A 41 9.00 34.66 11.35
N ALA A 42 9.26 34.49 12.65
CA ALA A 42 10.11 33.41 13.15
C ALA A 42 9.48 32.02 12.93
N GLN A 43 8.18 31.88 13.18
CA GLN A 43 7.46 30.62 12.94
C GLN A 43 7.36 30.30 11.44
N ALA A 44 7.11 31.29 10.60
CA ALA A 44 7.09 31.12 9.15
C ALA A 44 8.47 30.66 8.64
N GLN A 45 9.55 31.26 9.12
CA GLN A 45 10.91 30.88 8.77
C GLN A 45 11.25 29.46 9.26
N ALA A 46 10.87 29.11 10.47
CA ALA A 46 11.06 27.77 11.03
C ALA A 46 10.34 26.70 10.16
N LEU A 47 9.07 26.95 9.81
CA LEU A 47 8.31 26.02 8.95
C LEU A 47 8.94 25.90 7.55
N THR A 48 9.39 27.01 6.96
CA THR A 48 10.08 27.00 5.66
C THR A 48 11.34 26.13 5.74
N SER A 49 12.18 26.31 6.76
CA SER A 49 13.39 25.51 6.98
C SER A 49 13.08 24.01 7.14
N GLU A 50 12.02 23.67 7.86
CA GLU A 50 11.59 22.27 8.03
C GLU A 50 11.09 21.67 6.70
N ILE A 51 10.34 22.41 5.90
CA ILE A 51 9.89 21.99 4.57
C ILE A 51 11.09 21.73 3.65
N GLU A 52 12.06 22.64 3.61
CA GLU A 52 13.29 22.44 2.85
C GLU A 52 14.07 21.21 3.32
N GLY A 53 14.15 21.01 4.64
CA GLY A 53 14.75 19.82 5.22
C GLY A 53 14.02 18.54 4.80
N ALA A 54 12.71 18.54 4.83
CA ALA A 54 11.87 17.42 4.42
C ALA A 54 12.00 17.10 2.91
N LEU A 55 12.06 18.13 2.06
CA LEU A 55 12.28 17.97 0.62
C LEU A 55 13.65 17.32 0.33
N ARG A 56 14.71 17.76 1.02
CA ARG A 56 16.05 17.15 0.90
C ARG A 56 16.09 15.69 1.30
N LEU A 57 15.23 15.29 2.22
CA LEU A 57 15.06 13.89 2.64
C LEU A 57 14.17 13.07 1.70
N GLY A 58 13.58 13.68 0.66
CA GLY A 58 12.73 12.99 -0.30
C GLY A 58 11.26 12.94 0.07
N VAL A 59 10.79 13.73 1.05
CA VAL A 59 9.34 13.95 1.24
C VAL A 59 8.81 14.68 0.01
N GLY A 60 7.82 14.08 -0.66
CA GLY A 60 7.31 14.61 -1.93
C GLY A 60 6.71 16.01 -1.77
N GLU A 61 7.15 16.95 -2.62
CA GLU A 61 6.75 18.36 -2.66
C GLU A 61 5.23 18.54 -2.69
N GLN A 62 4.56 17.82 -3.59
CA GLN A 62 3.11 17.89 -3.75
C GLN A 62 2.36 17.56 -2.45
N GLY A 63 2.91 16.62 -1.65
CA GLY A 63 2.37 16.26 -0.36
C GLY A 63 2.52 17.37 0.67
N LEU A 64 3.69 18.03 0.71
CA LEU A 64 3.96 19.15 1.61
C LEU A 64 3.15 20.38 1.23
N SER A 65 3.02 20.68 -0.05
CA SER A 65 2.17 21.78 -0.55
C SER A 65 0.70 21.59 -0.14
N LYS A 66 0.15 20.37 -0.33
CA LYS A 66 -1.21 20.05 0.13
C LYS A 66 -1.36 20.19 1.64
N LEU A 67 -0.35 19.78 2.42
CA LEU A 67 -0.37 19.89 3.88
C LEU A 67 -0.44 21.36 4.30
N VAL A 68 0.44 22.22 3.77
CA VAL A 68 0.47 23.66 4.13
C VAL A 68 -0.83 24.35 3.72
N ASN A 69 -1.31 24.11 2.49
CA ASN A 69 -2.58 24.67 2.01
C ASN A 69 -3.77 24.24 2.89
N LEU A 70 -3.83 22.95 3.25
CA LEU A 70 -4.89 22.44 4.10
C LEU A 70 -4.77 23.00 5.53
N ALA A 71 -3.55 23.18 6.05
CA ALA A 71 -3.32 23.83 7.33
C ALA A 71 -3.85 25.27 7.34
N ALA A 72 -3.53 26.04 6.32
CA ALA A 72 -4.02 27.41 6.18
C ALA A 72 -5.56 27.49 6.07
N THR A 73 -6.17 26.63 5.25
CA THR A 73 -7.63 26.63 5.02
C THR A 73 -8.45 26.07 6.18
N ARG A 74 -7.84 25.27 7.06
CA ARG A 74 -8.48 24.62 8.21
C ARG A 74 -8.12 25.26 9.55
N ASN A 75 -7.42 26.40 9.54
CA ASN A 75 -7.01 27.19 10.72
C ASN A 75 -6.06 26.44 11.68
N TYR A 76 -5.22 25.53 11.17
CA TYR A 76 -4.10 25.00 11.93
C TYR A 76 -3.02 26.08 12.09
N THR A 77 -2.31 26.03 13.23
CA THR A 77 -1.23 26.96 13.49
C THR A 77 0.04 26.62 12.68
N ALA A 78 0.92 27.58 12.53
CA ALA A 78 2.25 27.33 11.96
C ALA A 78 3.03 26.28 12.77
N SER A 79 2.86 26.26 14.08
CA SER A 79 3.45 25.25 14.97
C SER A 79 2.92 23.83 14.67
N ASP A 80 1.60 23.68 14.45
CA ASP A 80 1.00 22.38 14.09
C ASP A 80 1.56 21.89 12.75
N ALA A 81 1.61 22.77 11.75
CA ALA A 81 2.15 22.43 10.44
C ALA A 81 3.63 22.03 10.53
N THR A 82 4.43 22.73 11.35
CA THR A 82 5.83 22.38 11.61
C THR A 82 5.96 20.96 12.19
N GLN A 83 5.15 20.63 13.20
CA GLN A 83 5.16 19.29 13.81
C GLN A 83 4.78 18.19 12.80
N PHE A 84 3.81 18.44 11.93
CA PHE A 84 3.45 17.49 10.87
C PHE A 84 4.59 17.27 9.88
N VAL A 85 5.27 18.35 9.44
CA VAL A 85 6.42 18.26 8.53
C VAL A 85 7.58 17.53 9.20
N GLN A 86 7.90 17.85 10.45
CA GLN A 86 8.94 17.17 11.24
C GLN A 86 8.67 15.67 11.36
N LYS A 87 7.40 15.28 11.56
CA LYS A 87 7.00 13.87 11.63
C LYS A 87 7.30 13.15 10.32
N LEU A 88 6.95 13.75 9.17
CA LEU A 88 7.25 13.18 7.85
C LEU A 88 8.75 13.11 7.58
N ALA A 89 9.50 14.15 7.94
CA ALA A 89 10.96 14.17 7.80
C ALA A 89 11.63 13.09 8.66
N ALA A 90 11.14 12.87 9.89
CA ALA A 90 11.66 11.83 10.79
C ALA A 90 11.45 10.42 10.19
N LEU A 91 10.29 10.16 9.57
CA LEU A 91 10.05 8.89 8.89
C LEU A 91 11.05 8.66 7.75
N GLN A 92 11.29 9.66 6.94
CA GLN A 92 12.26 9.55 5.83
C GLN A 92 13.70 9.35 6.32
N ARG A 93 14.12 10.03 7.39
CA ARG A 93 15.44 9.78 8.02
C ARG A 93 15.60 8.34 8.46
N ASN A 94 14.51 7.73 8.93
CA ASN A 94 14.47 6.33 9.34
C ASN A 94 14.19 5.36 8.18
N GLU A 95 14.25 5.82 6.94
CA GLU A 95 13.94 5.03 5.74
C GLU A 95 12.56 4.34 5.81
N LEU A 96 11.60 5.02 6.41
CA LEU A 96 10.22 4.55 6.50
C LEU A 96 9.36 5.24 5.44
N PRO A 97 8.41 4.54 4.81
CA PRO A 97 7.53 5.13 3.81
C PRO A 97 6.59 6.15 4.46
N ALA A 98 6.81 7.44 4.19
CA ALA A 98 6.05 8.54 4.79
C ALA A 98 4.64 8.72 4.19
N ALA A 99 4.33 8.10 3.04
CA ALA A 99 3.09 8.34 2.30
C ALA A 99 1.83 8.03 3.12
N LEU A 100 1.77 6.88 3.80
CA LEU A 100 0.62 6.50 4.63
C LEU A 100 0.38 7.48 5.78
N VAL A 101 1.45 7.91 6.44
CA VAL A 101 1.35 8.86 7.57
C VAL A 101 0.95 10.23 7.05
N ARG A 102 1.51 10.69 5.94
CA ARG A 102 1.09 11.92 5.26
C ARG A 102 -0.42 11.91 4.96
N ASP A 103 -0.90 10.83 4.38
CA ASP A 103 -2.31 10.71 4.00
C ASP A 103 -3.21 10.72 5.24
N LYS A 104 -2.77 10.15 6.38
CA LYS A 104 -3.48 10.25 7.67
C LYS A 104 -3.46 11.64 8.26
N ILE A 105 -2.37 12.38 8.13
CA ILE A 105 -2.33 13.80 8.50
C ILE A 105 -3.35 14.59 7.67
N LEU A 106 -3.31 14.44 6.35
CA LEU A 106 -4.22 15.15 5.44
C LEU A 106 -5.70 14.77 5.70
N GLU A 107 -6.00 13.50 5.95
CA GLU A 107 -7.33 13.03 6.31
C GLU A 107 -7.82 13.67 7.62
N GLY A 108 -6.99 13.67 8.67
CA GLY A 108 -7.29 14.28 9.95
C GLY A 108 -7.55 15.79 9.82
N MET A 109 -6.68 16.49 9.07
CA MET A 109 -6.84 17.92 8.82
C MET A 109 -8.11 18.23 8.02
N ALA A 110 -8.43 17.44 6.98
CA ALA A 110 -9.67 17.60 6.22
C ALA A 110 -10.92 17.46 7.08
N LYS A 111 -10.89 16.55 8.04
CA LYS A 111 -11.95 16.32 9.03
C LYS A 111 -11.91 17.31 10.21
N ARG A 112 -11.00 18.26 10.23
CA ARG A 112 -10.79 19.24 11.32
C ARG A 112 -10.51 18.59 12.68
N VAL A 113 -9.82 17.46 12.68
CA VAL A 113 -9.39 16.81 13.93
C VAL A 113 -8.30 17.65 14.60
N PRO A 114 -8.32 17.89 15.92
CA PRO A 114 -7.27 18.64 16.60
C PRO A 114 -5.88 18.09 16.36
N ALA A 115 -4.87 18.95 16.18
CA ALA A 115 -3.49 18.56 15.84
C ALA A 115 -2.91 17.52 16.82
N PRO A 116 -3.10 17.60 18.17
CA PRO A 116 -2.59 16.56 19.06
C PRO A 116 -3.17 15.16 18.78
N ALA A 117 -4.45 15.06 18.40
CA ALA A 117 -5.07 13.79 18.06
C ALA A 117 -4.53 13.23 16.74
N ILE A 118 -4.29 14.09 15.73
CA ILE A 118 -3.61 13.67 14.48
C ILE A 118 -2.21 13.15 14.79
N LEU A 119 -1.44 13.86 15.61
CA LEU A 119 -0.09 13.46 16.01
C LEU A 119 -0.07 12.13 16.76
N GLN A 120 -1.05 11.89 17.63
CA GLN A 120 -1.19 10.61 18.31
C GLN A 120 -1.44 9.45 17.33
N VAL A 121 -2.37 9.63 16.40
CA VAL A 121 -2.64 8.63 15.35
C VAL A 121 -1.39 8.38 14.51
N THR A 122 -0.70 9.42 14.10
CA THR A 122 0.52 9.30 13.29
C THR A 122 1.69 8.67 14.07
N ALA A 123 1.75 8.85 15.38
CA ALA A 123 2.72 8.15 16.23
C ALA A 123 2.46 6.63 16.20
N ASN A 124 1.20 6.20 16.36
CA ASN A 124 0.84 4.78 16.28
C ASN A 124 1.21 4.17 14.91
N TRP A 125 0.94 4.90 13.82
CA TRP A 125 1.34 4.46 12.48
C TRP A 125 2.86 4.37 12.32
N SER A 126 3.62 5.31 12.90
CA SER A 126 5.09 5.26 12.85
C SER A 126 5.63 4.03 13.57
N THR A 127 5.12 3.72 14.76
CA THR A 127 5.49 2.51 15.49
C THR A 127 5.18 1.26 14.67
N ALA A 128 4.02 1.19 14.03
CA ALA A 128 3.67 0.05 13.17
C ALA A 128 4.61 -0.09 11.94
N LEU A 129 5.03 1.03 11.35
CA LEU A 129 6.00 1.02 10.25
C LEU A 129 7.39 0.55 10.74
N GLU A 130 7.82 0.96 11.92
CA GLU A 130 9.08 0.53 12.54
C GLU A 130 9.07 -0.97 12.84
N GLU A 131 7.99 -1.49 13.42
CA GLU A 131 7.80 -2.92 13.67
C GLU A 131 7.78 -3.74 12.38
N ALA A 132 7.10 -3.24 11.34
CA ALA A 132 7.09 -3.89 10.03
C ALA A 132 8.48 -3.87 9.37
N LYS A 133 9.24 -2.76 9.47
CA LYS A 133 10.62 -2.67 8.98
C LYS A 133 11.53 -3.65 9.70
N ALA A 134 11.42 -3.75 11.02
CA ALA A 134 12.22 -4.68 11.81
C ALA A 134 11.94 -6.14 11.43
N ALA A 135 10.65 -6.51 11.27
CA ALA A 135 10.26 -7.84 10.83
C ALA A 135 10.80 -8.17 9.43
N LEU A 136 10.74 -7.22 8.51
CA LEU A 136 11.27 -7.39 7.15
C LEU A 136 12.79 -7.55 7.17
N HIS A 137 13.50 -6.76 7.97
CA HIS A 137 14.95 -6.86 8.11
C HIS A 137 15.38 -8.24 8.64
N ASP A 138 14.69 -8.78 9.64
CA ASP A 138 14.92 -10.14 10.15
C ASP A 138 14.74 -11.21 9.05
N MET A 139 13.75 -11.03 8.19
CA MET A 139 13.55 -11.92 7.03
C MET A 139 14.65 -11.78 5.99
N GLU A 140 15.13 -10.58 5.71
CA GLU A 140 16.23 -10.34 4.78
C GLU A 140 17.52 -11.00 5.28
N GLN A 141 17.79 -10.96 6.58
CA GLN A 141 18.90 -11.70 7.18
C GLN A 141 18.75 -13.21 7.02
N LYS A 142 17.52 -13.71 6.95
CA LYS A 142 17.19 -15.14 6.73
C LYS A 142 17.02 -15.50 5.25
N GLY A 143 17.43 -14.61 4.32
CA GLY A 143 17.52 -14.88 2.88
C GLY A 143 16.34 -14.40 2.04
N LEU A 144 15.42 -13.57 2.57
CA LEU A 144 14.44 -12.87 1.75
C LEU A 144 15.16 -11.83 0.88
N SER A 145 14.90 -11.85 -0.43
CA SER A 145 15.36 -10.82 -1.35
C SER A 145 14.20 -9.88 -1.68
N ALA A 146 14.37 -8.59 -1.41
CA ALA A 146 13.40 -7.55 -1.73
C ALA A 146 14.09 -6.34 -2.36
N SER A 147 13.56 -5.85 -3.46
CA SER A 147 13.93 -4.56 -4.02
C SER A 147 13.49 -3.41 -3.08
N PRO A 148 14.05 -2.21 -3.19
CA PRO A 148 13.62 -1.07 -2.36
C PRO A 148 12.11 -0.78 -2.46
N ALA A 149 11.52 -0.94 -3.65
CA ALA A 149 10.08 -0.74 -3.86
C ALA A 149 9.24 -1.82 -3.17
N GLU A 150 9.63 -3.09 -3.28
CA GLU A 150 8.95 -4.20 -2.60
C GLU A 150 9.09 -4.08 -1.08
N ARG A 151 10.26 -3.66 -0.60
CA ARG A 151 10.49 -3.39 0.83
C ARG A 151 9.52 -2.33 1.36
N ALA A 152 9.42 -1.19 0.67
CA ALA A 152 8.48 -0.13 1.05
C ALA A 152 7.02 -0.61 1.02
N ALA A 153 6.63 -1.39 0.01
CA ALA A 153 5.29 -1.97 -0.10
C ALA A 153 4.97 -2.91 1.06
N LEU A 154 5.89 -3.81 1.43
CA LEU A 154 5.72 -4.75 2.54
C LEU A 154 5.65 -4.04 3.89
N ILE A 155 6.48 -3.02 4.14
CA ILE A 155 6.43 -2.22 5.36
C ILE A 155 5.06 -1.52 5.46
N ASN A 156 4.58 -0.90 4.37
CA ASN A 156 3.27 -0.26 4.32
C ASN A 156 2.13 -1.25 4.59
N MET A 157 2.18 -2.42 3.96
CA MET A 157 1.17 -3.47 4.12
C MET A 157 1.16 -3.99 5.56
N GLY A 158 2.32 -4.30 6.15
CA GLY A 158 2.43 -4.74 7.53
C GLY A 158 1.85 -3.73 8.51
N ALA A 159 2.19 -2.45 8.37
CA ALA A 159 1.65 -1.38 9.18
C ALA A 159 0.13 -1.21 8.98
N ALA A 160 -0.37 -1.34 7.75
CA ALA A 160 -1.79 -1.26 7.46
C ALA A 160 -2.58 -2.42 8.10
N LEU A 161 -2.10 -3.64 8.00
CA LEU A 161 -2.71 -4.80 8.63
C LEU A 161 -2.80 -4.65 10.15
N GLN A 162 -1.74 -4.11 10.77
CA GLN A 162 -1.70 -3.83 12.19
C GLN A 162 -2.68 -2.72 12.61
N GLN A 163 -2.63 -1.56 11.93
CA GLN A 163 -3.37 -0.37 12.36
C GLN A 163 -4.85 -0.38 11.99
N ARG A 164 -5.21 -0.98 10.85
CA ARG A 164 -6.60 -1.01 10.40
C ARG A 164 -7.39 -2.18 10.99
N TYR A 165 -6.73 -3.32 11.18
CA TYR A 165 -7.41 -4.57 11.52
C TYR A 165 -6.93 -5.18 12.85
N GLY A 166 -6.01 -4.54 13.56
CA GLY A 166 -5.47 -5.04 14.82
C GLY A 166 -4.57 -6.28 14.68
N ALA A 167 -4.17 -6.62 13.47
CA ALA A 167 -3.32 -7.78 13.18
C ALA A 167 -1.84 -7.48 13.46
N ARG A 168 -1.49 -7.23 14.72
CA ARG A 168 -0.15 -6.75 15.14
C ARG A 168 1.00 -7.62 14.69
N GLN A 169 0.81 -8.92 14.58
CA GLN A 169 1.85 -9.87 14.19
C GLN A 169 1.70 -10.37 12.76
N ALA A 170 0.92 -9.65 11.91
CA ALA A 170 0.61 -10.12 10.56
C ALA A 170 1.87 -10.38 9.73
N LEU A 171 2.74 -9.38 9.58
CA LEU A 171 3.95 -9.53 8.78
C LEU A 171 4.94 -10.54 9.40
N PRO A 172 5.27 -10.49 10.70
CA PRO A 172 6.08 -11.53 11.35
C PRO A 172 5.51 -12.95 11.18
N THR A 173 4.19 -13.15 11.33
CA THR A 173 3.55 -14.46 11.18
C THR A 173 3.64 -14.98 9.75
N LEU A 174 3.38 -14.15 8.76
CA LEU A 174 3.53 -14.50 7.35
C LEU A 174 5.00 -14.78 7.01
N ALA A 175 5.91 -13.99 7.56
CA ALA A 175 7.34 -14.16 7.46
C ALA A 175 7.80 -15.52 7.99
N GLN A 176 7.39 -15.86 9.19
CA GLN A 176 7.70 -17.15 9.82
C GLN A 176 7.16 -18.30 8.95
N SER A 177 5.91 -18.22 8.49
CA SER A 177 5.33 -19.21 7.59
C SER A 177 6.12 -19.33 6.28
N ALA A 178 6.66 -18.23 5.81
CA ALA A 178 7.55 -18.23 4.65
C ALA A 178 8.88 -18.96 4.95
N LEU A 179 9.48 -18.82 6.08
CA LEU A 179 10.73 -19.47 6.47
C LEU A 179 10.57 -20.98 6.72
N GLU A 180 9.45 -21.41 7.28
CA GLU A 180 9.16 -22.80 7.59
C GLU A 180 9.15 -23.74 6.39
N SER A 181 8.94 -23.25 5.16
CA SER A 181 8.97 -24.09 3.96
C SER A 181 10.37 -24.60 3.58
N GLY A 182 11.42 -24.17 4.26
CA GLY A 182 12.80 -24.66 4.03
C GLY A 182 13.45 -24.25 2.69
N ARG A 183 12.77 -23.50 1.85
CA ARG A 183 13.32 -23.04 0.55
C ARG A 183 13.90 -21.64 0.67
N ILE A 184 15.20 -21.52 0.46
CA ILE A 184 16.06 -20.37 0.75
C ILE A 184 15.84 -19.16 -0.18
N LYS A 185 15.18 -19.31 -1.33
CA LYS A 185 14.99 -18.20 -2.28
C LYS A 185 13.50 -17.83 -2.39
N ARG A 186 13.07 -16.89 -1.55
CA ARG A 186 11.71 -16.37 -1.62
C ARG A 186 11.69 -14.96 -2.11
N SER A 187 10.83 -14.74 -3.07
CA SER A 187 10.59 -13.40 -3.55
C SER A 187 9.67 -12.66 -2.58
N ALA A 188 9.96 -11.40 -2.35
CA ALA A 188 9.07 -10.47 -1.66
C ALA A 188 7.67 -10.47 -2.28
N ALA A 189 7.55 -10.76 -3.58
CA ALA A 189 6.28 -10.87 -4.29
C ALA A 189 5.32 -11.92 -3.72
N SER A 190 5.83 -13.11 -3.27
CA SER A 190 4.97 -14.12 -2.65
C SER A 190 4.43 -13.65 -1.29
N LEU A 191 5.28 -12.96 -0.52
CA LEU A 191 4.89 -12.40 0.77
C LEU A 191 3.88 -11.25 0.60
N THR A 192 4.08 -10.39 -0.41
CA THR A 192 3.13 -9.32 -0.76
C THR A 192 1.77 -9.92 -1.14
N ALA A 193 1.74 -10.91 -2.04
CA ALA A 193 0.50 -11.57 -2.43
C ALA A 193 -0.21 -12.25 -1.23
N ALA A 194 0.55 -12.84 -0.31
CA ALA A 194 0.01 -13.42 0.92
C ALA A 194 -0.58 -12.35 1.86
N ALA A 195 0.09 -11.19 1.99
CA ALA A 195 -0.40 -10.07 2.78
C ALA A 195 -1.67 -9.44 2.16
N GLU A 196 -1.75 -9.33 0.84
CA GLU A 196 -2.95 -8.90 0.11
C GLU A 196 -4.13 -9.87 0.31
N LEU A 197 -3.87 -11.18 0.29
CA LEU A 197 -4.88 -12.18 0.61
C LEU A 197 -5.36 -12.05 2.07
N ALA A 198 -4.45 -11.83 3.03
CA ALA A 198 -4.80 -11.57 4.42
C ALA A 198 -5.67 -10.32 4.57
N GLU A 199 -5.32 -9.22 3.90
CA GLU A 199 -6.15 -8.00 3.90
C GLU A 199 -7.54 -8.25 3.33
N THR A 200 -7.65 -9.00 2.23
CA THR A 200 -8.94 -9.38 1.63
C THR A 200 -9.82 -10.13 2.63
N LEU A 201 -9.26 -11.09 3.36
CA LEU A 201 -10.00 -11.86 4.37
C LEU A 201 -10.42 -10.99 5.57
N LEU A 202 -9.54 -10.10 6.04
CA LEU A 202 -9.84 -9.13 7.11
C LEU A 202 -10.95 -8.15 6.70
N LEU A 203 -10.89 -7.62 5.49
CA LEU A 203 -11.96 -6.77 4.91
C LEU A 203 -13.31 -7.50 4.84
N SER A 204 -13.27 -8.82 4.66
CA SER A 204 -14.47 -9.66 4.60
C SER A 204 -14.96 -10.11 5.98
N GLY A 205 -14.38 -9.61 7.06
CA GLY A 205 -14.81 -9.86 8.43
C GLY A 205 -14.16 -11.06 9.12
N ALA A 206 -13.11 -11.64 8.55
CA ALA A 206 -12.35 -12.67 9.25
C ALA A 206 -11.62 -12.08 10.47
N LYS A 207 -11.49 -12.86 11.54
CA LYS A 207 -10.64 -12.49 12.68
C LYS A 207 -9.16 -12.53 12.25
N PRO A 208 -8.27 -11.72 12.86
CA PRO A 208 -6.85 -11.64 12.48
C PRO A 208 -6.16 -13.00 12.36
N ASP A 209 -6.31 -13.87 13.35
CA ASP A 209 -5.67 -15.19 13.34
C ASP A 209 -6.20 -16.10 12.21
N GLN A 210 -7.50 -16.03 11.93
CA GLN A 210 -8.12 -16.76 10.83
C GLN A 210 -7.66 -16.21 9.47
N ALA A 211 -7.60 -14.88 9.34
CA ALA A 211 -7.17 -14.22 8.11
C ALA A 211 -5.71 -14.51 7.74
N LEU A 212 -4.84 -14.75 8.73
CA LEU A 212 -3.43 -15.08 8.52
C LEU A 212 -3.19 -16.57 8.27
N SER A 213 -4.11 -17.44 8.66
CA SER A 213 -3.94 -18.90 8.58
C SER A 213 -3.83 -19.42 7.14
N LEU A 214 -4.70 -18.95 6.25
CA LEU A 214 -4.72 -19.35 4.84
C LEU A 214 -3.53 -18.80 4.04
N PRO A 215 -3.18 -17.50 4.10
CA PRO A 215 -1.96 -16.97 3.49
C PRO A 215 -0.69 -17.66 4.01
N GLY A 216 -0.61 -17.92 5.32
CA GLY A 216 0.49 -18.65 5.92
C GLY A 216 0.62 -20.08 5.37
N ALA A 217 -0.50 -20.79 5.18
CA ALA A 217 -0.51 -22.12 4.55
C ALA A 217 0.00 -22.06 3.09
N CYS A 218 -0.37 -21.02 2.32
CA CYS A 218 0.13 -20.79 0.97
C CYS A 218 1.66 -20.62 0.95
N LEU A 219 2.19 -19.84 1.89
CA LEU A 219 3.63 -19.61 2.00
C LEU A 219 4.39 -20.89 2.40
N ARG A 220 3.87 -21.66 3.36
CA ARG A 220 4.46 -22.96 3.73
C ARG A 220 4.44 -23.94 2.57
N ALA A 221 3.38 -23.95 1.77
CA ALA A 221 3.25 -24.80 0.58
C ALA A 221 4.02 -24.27 -0.64
N ASP A 222 4.79 -23.19 -0.49
CA ASP A 222 5.60 -22.55 -1.54
C ASP A 222 4.79 -22.14 -2.79
N TYR A 223 3.61 -21.57 -2.57
CA TYR A 223 2.80 -21.08 -3.66
C TYR A 223 3.45 -19.85 -4.32
N SER A 224 3.48 -19.86 -5.65
CA SER A 224 3.90 -18.69 -6.41
C SER A 224 2.95 -17.51 -6.20
N PRO A 225 3.40 -16.25 -6.41
CA PRO A 225 2.53 -15.08 -6.32
C PRO A 225 1.26 -15.21 -7.17
N LYS A 226 1.38 -15.71 -8.39
CA LYS A 226 0.23 -15.94 -9.30
C LYS A 226 -0.78 -16.91 -8.72
N ARG A 227 -0.32 -17.96 -8.04
CA ARG A 227 -1.20 -18.96 -7.43
C ARG A 227 -1.93 -18.40 -6.22
N ILE A 228 -1.25 -17.58 -5.39
CA ILE A 228 -1.87 -16.88 -4.27
C ILE A 228 -2.91 -15.88 -4.77
N GLN A 229 -2.60 -15.10 -5.81
CA GLN A 229 -3.56 -14.19 -6.44
C GLN A 229 -4.75 -14.92 -7.08
N GLY A 230 -4.53 -16.10 -7.67
CA GLY A 230 -5.60 -16.96 -8.16
C GLY A 230 -6.54 -17.40 -7.03
N LEU A 231 -5.98 -17.78 -5.89
CA LEU A 231 -6.74 -18.13 -4.69
C LEU A 231 -7.51 -16.92 -4.14
N GLN A 232 -6.89 -15.73 -4.11
CA GLN A 232 -7.55 -14.49 -3.70
C GLN A 232 -8.79 -14.18 -4.57
N ARG A 233 -8.69 -14.36 -5.88
CA ARG A 233 -9.83 -14.20 -6.80
C ARG A 233 -10.94 -15.21 -6.49
N SER A 234 -10.58 -16.48 -6.29
CA SER A 234 -11.53 -17.52 -5.90
C SER A 234 -12.24 -17.19 -4.59
N VAL A 235 -11.51 -16.68 -3.59
CA VAL A 235 -12.09 -16.20 -2.32
C VAL A 235 -13.09 -15.08 -2.56
N LEU A 236 -12.72 -14.07 -3.37
CA LEU A 236 -13.61 -12.96 -3.70
C LEU A 236 -14.89 -13.42 -4.42
N ASP A 237 -14.77 -14.38 -5.33
CA ASP A 237 -15.94 -14.93 -6.05
C ASP A 237 -16.86 -15.71 -5.12
N GLN A 238 -16.33 -16.50 -4.19
CA GLN A 238 -17.12 -17.20 -3.17
C GLN A 238 -17.82 -16.23 -2.21
N LEU A 239 -17.14 -15.14 -1.82
CA LEU A 239 -17.74 -14.07 -1.00
C LEU A 239 -18.90 -13.38 -1.74
N ARG A 240 -18.76 -13.13 -3.07
CA ARG A 240 -19.84 -12.56 -3.91
C ARG A 240 -21.02 -13.50 -4.02
N GLN A 241 -20.79 -14.81 -3.93
CA GLN A 241 -21.85 -15.84 -3.89
C GLN A 241 -22.53 -15.94 -2.53
N GLY A 242 -22.12 -15.14 -1.54
CA GLY A 242 -22.71 -15.11 -0.21
C GLY A 242 -22.15 -16.16 0.77
N MET A 243 -21.06 -16.82 0.44
CA MET A 243 -20.41 -17.74 1.38
C MET A 243 -19.78 -16.98 2.54
N ALA A 244 -19.89 -17.53 3.76
CA ALA A 244 -19.23 -16.95 4.92
C ALA A 244 -17.71 -17.09 4.81
N VAL A 245 -16.97 -16.05 5.19
CA VAL A 245 -15.50 -16.03 5.11
C VAL A 245 -14.85 -17.16 5.90
N THR A 246 -15.44 -17.55 7.03
CA THR A 246 -15.00 -18.70 7.86
C THR A 246 -15.07 -20.01 7.12
N ASP A 247 -16.16 -20.23 6.37
CA ASP A 247 -16.39 -21.46 5.61
C ASP A 247 -15.44 -21.54 4.41
N ILE A 248 -15.20 -20.41 3.77
CA ILE A 248 -14.21 -20.31 2.68
C ILE A 248 -12.82 -20.67 3.21
N ILE A 249 -12.39 -20.10 4.34
CA ILE A 249 -11.08 -20.40 4.94
C ILE A 249 -10.98 -21.88 5.28
N ALA A 250 -12.01 -22.46 5.92
CA ALA A 250 -12.04 -23.87 6.31
C ALA A 250 -11.99 -24.81 5.09
N ALA A 251 -12.75 -24.51 4.03
CA ALA A 251 -12.75 -25.26 2.79
C ALA A 251 -11.38 -25.25 2.11
N GLN A 252 -10.74 -24.08 2.03
CA GLN A 252 -9.42 -23.94 1.43
C GLN A 252 -8.34 -24.66 2.26
N GLN A 253 -8.37 -24.55 3.60
CA GLN A 253 -7.43 -25.26 4.47
C GLN A 253 -7.56 -26.79 4.35
N LYS A 254 -8.77 -27.31 4.20
CA LYS A 254 -9.00 -28.75 3.96
C LYS A 254 -8.35 -29.21 2.66
N GLN A 255 -8.38 -28.38 1.62
CA GLN A 255 -7.69 -28.67 0.35
C GLN A 255 -6.16 -28.71 0.53
N PHE A 256 -5.58 -27.82 1.35
CA PHE A 256 -4.14 -27.87 1.66
C PHE A 256 -3.75 -29.16 2.40
N GLY A 257 -4.55 -29.59 3.37
CA GLY A 257 -4.32 -30.86 4.09
C GLY A 257 -4.39 -32.07 3.16
N ALA A 258 -5.31 -32.07 2.21
CA ALA A 258 -5.44 -33.15 1.23
C ALA A 258 -4.29 -33.18 0.19
N ALA A 259 -3.76 -31.99 -0.18
CA ALA A 259 -2.66 -31.88 -1.14
C ALA A 259 -1.29 -32.33 -0.56
N GLN A 260 -1.14 -32.37 0.76
CA GLN A 260 0.06 -32.90 1.42
C GLN A 260 0.09 -34.45 1.47
N ASN A 261 -0.99 -35.12 1.06
CA ASN A 261 -1.01 -36.55 0.94
C ASN A 261 -0.50 -36.97 -0.45
N PRO A 262 0.71 -37.57 -0.59
CA PRO A 262 1.36 -37.82 -1.88
C PRO A 262 0.61 -38.81 -2.79
N ALA A 263 -0.51 -39.38 -2.31
CA ALA A 263 -1.35 -40.35 -3.04
C ALA A 263 -2.42 -39.67 -3.93
N ARG A 264 -2.56 -38.33 -3.94
CA ARG A 264 -3.53 -37.64 -4.80
C ARG A 264 -2.85 -36.52 -5.58
N PRO A 265 -2.95 -36.52 -6.92
CA PRO A 265 -2.49 -35.36 -7.69
C PRO A 265 -3.27 -34.11 -7.23
N PRO A 266 -2.57 -32.98 -6.96
CA PRO A 266 -3.24 -31.76 -6.56
C PRO A 266 -4.04 -31.20 -7.74
N PHE A 267 -5.34 -31.02 -7.52
CA PHE A 267 -6.27 -30.26 -8.34
C PHE A 267 -6.75 -30.88 -9.67
N ASP A 268 -7.91 -31.48 -9.63
CA ASP A 268 -8.86 -31.34 -10.72
C ASP A 268 -9.29 -29.85 -10.78
N VAL A 269 -8.77 -29.13 -11.76
CA VAL A 269 -9.32 -27.83 -12.13
C VAL A 269 -10.72 -28.10 -12.68
N PRO A 270 -11.82 -27.59 -12.07
CA PRO A 270 -13.13 -27.75 -12.63
C PRO A 270 -13.15 -27.05 -14.01
N GLY A 271 -13.16 -27.83 -15.08
CA GLY A 271 -13.18 -27.31 -16.44
C GLY A 271 -12.24 -27.97 -17.45
N GLN A 272 -11.31 -28.81 -17.02
CA GLN A 272 -10.61 -29.69 -17.96
C GLN A 272 -11.30 -31.06 -17.97
N ALA A 273 -12.19 -31.24 -18.94
CA ALA A 273 -12.74 -32.54 -19.27
C ALA A 273 -11.58 -33.50 -19.61
N PRO A 274 -11.61 -34.76 -19.10
CA PRO A 274 -10.66 -35.78 -19.51
C PRO A 274 -11.01 -36.23 -20.94
N GLY A 275 -10.54 -35.48 -21.92
CA GLY A 275 -10.64 -35.82 -23.33
C GLY A 275 -9.31 -36.33 -23.82
N GLY A 276 -9.11 -37.63 -23.75
CA GLY A 276 -7.90 -38.23 -24.29
C GLY A 276 -7.93 -39.73 -24.20
N MET A 277 -8.72 -40.40 -25.01
CA MET A 277 -8.56 -41.84 -25.24
C MET A 277 -7.21 -42.12 -25.93
N PRO A 278 -6.42 -43.10 -25.52
CA PRO A 278 -5.29 -43.59 -26.26
C PRO A 278 -5.81 -44.57 -27.34
N GLY A 279 -6.10 -44.06 -28.51
CA GLY A 279 -6.34 -44.83 -29.71
C GLY A 279 -5.13 -44.77 -30.63
N GLY A 280 -4.20 -45.70 -30.43
CA GLY A 280 -3.13 -45.90 -31.37
C GLY A 280 -3.62 -46.68 -32.59
N MET A 281 -3.28 -46.21 -33.81
CA MET A 281 -3.05 -47.07 -34.98
C MET A 281 -1.95 -46.42 -35.84
N PRO A 282 -0.93 -47.18 -36.21
CA PRO A 282 0.09 -46.73 -37.16
C PRO A 282 -0.38 -47.08 -38.57
N GLY A 283 -0.56 -46.14 -39.41
CA GLY A 283 -0.87 -46.34 -40.83
C GLY A 283 -0.24 -45.22 -41.64
N GLY A 284 0.81 -45.58 -42.37
CA GLY A 284 1.58 -44.69 -43.23
C GLY A 284 0.89 -44.35 -44.52
N MET A 285 1.39 -43.29 -45.18
CA MET A 285 1.88 -43.21 -46.55
C MET A 285 2.23 -41.79 -46.92
N PRO A 286 3.27 -41.56 -47.69
CA PRO A 286 3.71 -40.22 -48.05
C PRO A 286 3.17 -39.83 -49.44
N GLY A 287 2.82 -38.60 -49.61
CA GLY A 287 2.45 -38.14 -50.93
C GLY A 287 2.09 -36.66 -51.00
N GLY A 288 2.86 -35.91 -51.81
CA GLY A 288 2.32 -34.82 -52.61
C GLY A 288 2.63 -33.38 -52.20
N ALA A 289 3.64 -32.91 -52.81
CA ALA A 289 4.08 -31.65 -53.43
C ALA A 289 3.26 -30.31 -53.26
N PRO A 290 3.91 -29.17 -53.57
CA PRO A 290 3.70 -27.87 -52.94
C PRO A 290 2.77 -26.95 -53.71
N GLY A 291 2.00 -26.16 -53.00
CA GLY A 291 1.17 -25.10 -53.53
C GLY A 291 1.58 -23.72 -53.03
N ASN A 292 2.06 -22.92 -53.95
CA ASN A 292 2.30 -21.49 -53.85
C ASN A 292 1.05 -20.68 -53.50
N GLY A 293 1.18 -19.71 -52.63
CA GLY A 293 0.16 -18.67 -52.40
C GLY A 293 0.68 -17.51 -51.60
N MET A 294 1.08 -16.46 -52.28
CA MET A 294 1.53 -15.17 -51.74
C MET A 294 0.32 -14.21 -51.54
N PRO A 295 0.50 -12.97 -51.07
CA PRO A 295 0.11 -12.44 -49.78
C PRO A 295 -0.99 -11.37 -49.92
N GLY A 296 -1.79 -11.26 -48.94
CA GLY A 296 -2.81 -10.16 -48.84
C GLY A 296 -2.53 -9.29 -47.63
N GLY A 297 -2.16 -8.04 -47.89
CA GLY A 297 -1.95 -7.01 -46.86
C GLY A 297 -3.27 -6.50 -46.28
N GLY A 298 -3.26 -6.07 -45.07
CA GLY A 298 -4.31 -5.35 -44.40
C GLY A 298 -3.76 -4.54 -43.25
N ALA A 299 -3.75 -3.22 -43.40
CA ALA A 299 -3.23 -2.26 -42.48
C ALA A 299 -4.14 -2.06 -41.24
N PRO A 300 -3.61 -1.47 -40.15
CA PRO A 300 -4.23 -1.47 -38.84
C PRO A 300 -5.24 -0.35 -38.65
N GLY A 301 -6.37 -0.70 -38.11
CA GLY A 301 -7.38 0.25 -37.63
C GLY A 301 -7.09 0.69 -36.20
N SER A 302 -6.81 1.96 -36.03
CA SER A 302 -6.74 2.66 -34.74
C SER A 302 -8.12 2.81 -34.13
N GLY A 303 -8.43 2.06 -33.06
CA GLY A 303 -9.62 2.21 -32.24
C GLY A 303 -9.24 2.74 -30.85
N VAL A 304 -9.59 3.98 -30.58
CA VAL A 304 -9.50 4.60 -29.25
C VAL A 304 -10.71 4.14 -28.44
N PRO A 305 -10.58 3.53 -27.26
CA PRO A 305 -11.72 3.30 -26.38
C PRO A 305 -11.91 4.49 -25.44
N GLY A 306 -13.14 4.99 -25.51
CA GLY A 306 -13.65 6.09 -24.73
C GLY A 306 -13.67 5.83 -23.22
N GLY A 307 -13.57 6.94 -22.48
CA GLY A 307 -13.56 6.99 -21.03
C GLY A 307 -14.85 6.46 -20.40
N GLY A 308 -14.69 5.54 -19.49
CA GLY A 308 -15.71 5.08 -18.54
C GLY A 308 -15.69 5.92 -17.29
N ASN A 309 -16.76 6.68 -17.10
CA ASN A 309 -17.05 7.51 -15.93
C ASN A 309 -17.41 6.59 -14.74
N PHE A 310 -16.51 6.45 -13.74
CA PHE A 310 -16.82 5.74 -12.50
C PHE A 310 -17.45 6.71 -11.51
N GLY A 311 -18.79 6.68 -11.47
CA GLY A 311 -19.57 7.28 -10.41
C GLY A 311 -19.32 6.56 -9.08
N GLY A 312 -18.64 7.22 -8.16
CA GLY A 312 -18.41 6.74 -6.79
C GLY A 312 -19.67 6.89 -5.95
N GLY A 313 -20.33 5.78 -5.65
CA GLY A 313 -21.33 5.67 -4.59
C GLY A 313 -20.62 5.44 -3.25
N ALA A 314 -20.76 6.36 -2.32
CA ALA A 314 -20.29 6.18 -0.95
C ALA A 314 -21.18 5.16 -0.20
N PRO A 315 -20.61 4.17 0.50
CA PRO A 315 -21.40 3.34 1.40
C PRO A 315 -21.70 4.11 2.68
N GLY A 316 -22.98 4.09 3.06
CA GLY A 316 -23.52 4.74 4.25
C GLY A 316 -22.89 4.22 5.54
N MET A 317 -22.59 5.14 6.45
CA MET A 317 -22.19 4.87 7.83
C MET A 317 -23.37 4.30 8.63
N PRO A 318 -23.14 3.31 9.49
CA PRO A 318 -24.12 2.92 10.49
C PRO A 318 -24.19 3.96 11.63
N PRO A 319 -25.38 4.17 12.23
CA PRO A 319 -25.56 5.17 13.26
C PRO A 319 -25.04 4.72 14.63
N GLY A 320 -24.39 5.64 15.30
CA GLY A 320 -24.32 5.86 16.74
C GLY A 320 -24.14 4.68 17.68
N GLY A 321 -22.88 4.39 18.08
CA GLY A 321 -22.56 3.67 19.31
C GLY A 321 -22.30 4.66 20.44
N ASN A 322 -23.15 4.64 21.47
CA ASN A 322 -23.00 5.34 22.73
C ASN A 322 -21.70 4.96 23.43
N PHE A 323 -20.83 5.93 23.71
CA PHE A 323 -19.71 5.75 24.63
C PHE A 323 -20.19 6.06 26.06
N PRO A 324 -20.07 5.13 27.01
CA PRO A 324 -20.23 5.46 28.43
C PRO A 324 -18.96 6.19 28.89
N GLY A 325 -19.15 7.36 29.49
CA GLY A 325 -18.13 8.12 30.19
C GLY A 325 -17.60 7.39 31.42
N ARG A 326 -16.31 7.42 31.56
CA ARG A 326 -15.57 7.54 32.82
C ARG A 326 -14.19 8.11 32.53
#